data_884f948c45273c642bf4d61c9e8b9265
#
_entry.id   884f948c45273c642bf4d61c9e8b9265
#
_cell.length_a   1.000
_cell.length_b   1.000
_cell.length_c   1.000
_cell.angle_alpha   90.00
_cell.angle_beta   90.00
_cell.angle_gamma   90.00
#
_symmetry.space_group_name_H-M   'P 1'
#
loop_
_entity.id
_entity.type
_entity.pdbx_description
1 polymer ?
#
loop_
_entity_poly.entity_id
_entity_poly.type
_entity_poly.pdbx_seq_one_letter_code
_entity_poly.pdbx_strand_id
1 'polypeptide(L)'
;MITFHWWPNRPVVAIALVAGWVCLVPAVAWGFQSDAEQVIDSAVKFLLAKQADDGAWHSEHYGAMKQGAANTSLILYALSHLRPDELQQHSEAIQRAAAFLQPGIKRNGCVANPEGSLDYPIYSTAMVLTVHKRIGLGLKPLQVEAMIKYLLDSQCTNQRGFDDQNPNQGGWDILGPGSTGGKTSGANVSVTFYVVEALVAYQATSDGVEAGVDKEKPGHKKIELSNELAQKVDVALAAASRWCQRIVERSPDGGFYFTSEHKSLLNKAGWRDKTRTAPLAYGTPTCDGLGVLLKLATEPDDNAVSRSVDWLENRPDVDVVPGFKSSADDIGWPSSLKFYYLAALSRSLSQFEQEKARSIREAITQQLVEAQLVSGAWKNDSSRMRENDVLIATPLGLIAILNCRPNSK
;
A
#
# COMPACT_ATOMS: atom_id res chain seq x y z
N MET A 1 -67.51 -47.37 -24.18
CA MET A 1 -68.35 -46.90 -23.05
C MET A 1 -67.38 -46.35 -22.02
N ILE A 2 -67.29 -45.00 -21.97
CA ILE A 2 -67.67 -44.21 -20.80
C ILE A 2 -66.54 -44.17 -19.78
N THR A 3 -66.06 -43.07 -19.29
CA THR A 3 -66.54 -41.68 -19.09
C THR A 3 -65.34 -40.79 -18.77
N PHE A 4 -65.44 -39.56 -19.29
CA PHE A 4 -64.57 -38.44 -18.85
C PHE A 4 -64.89 -38.05 -17.41
N HIS A 5 -63.85 -37.69 -16.62
CA HIS A 5 -64.05 -36.83 -15.47
C HIS A 5 -63.07 -35.67 -15.55
N TRP A 6 -63.65 -34.48 -15.76
CA TRP A 6 -63.11 -33.16 -15.62
C TRP A 6 -62.79 -32.89 -14.15
N TRP A 7 -61.62 -32.26 -13.90
CA TRP A 7 -61.45 -31.46 -12.71
C TRP A 7 -60.80 -30.10 -13.08
N PRO A 8 -61.36 -28.98 -12.57
CA PRO A 8 -61.01 -27.64 -12.98
C PRO A 8 -60.07 -26.97 -12.02
N ASN A 9 -59.28 -26.02 -12.61
CA ASN A 9 -58.75 -24.80 -12.01
C ASN A 9 -58.03 -24.79 -10.69
N ARG A 10 -56.71 -24.61 -10.74
CA ARG A 10 -56.03 -23.67 -9.85
C ARG A 10 -54.95 -22.90 -10.65
N PRO A 11 -55.15 -21.66 -11.04
CA PRO A 11 -54.09 -20.70 -11.18
C PRO A 11 -54.03 -19.84 -9.89
N VAL A 12 -52.89 -19.17 -9.71
CA VAL A 12 -52.63 -18.11 -8.71
C VAL A 12 -51.99 -18.58 -7.43
N VAL A 13 -50.69 -18.89 -7.47
CA VAL A 13 -49.72 -18.65 -6.34
C VAL A 13 -48.26 -18.47 -6.87
N ALA A 14 -48.02 -18.22 -8.14
CA ALA A 14 -46.62 -18.17 -8.67
C ALA A 14 -46.09 -16.74 -8.95
N ILE A 15 -46.78 -15.66 -8.59
CA ILE A 15 -46.37 -14.28 -8.93
C ILE A 15 -45.92 -13.45 -7.74
N ALA A 16 -46.12 -13.90 -6.51
CA ALA A 16 -45.78 -13.10 -5.32
C ALA A 16 -44.31 -13.30 -4.79
N LEU A 17 -43.56 -14.30 -5.28
CA LEU A 17 -42.21 -14.58 -4.81
C LEU A 17 -41.09 -13.96 -5.67
N VAL A 18 -41.36 -13.47 -6.86
CA VAL A 18 -40.35 -12.82 -7.72
C VAL A 18 -40.19 -11.32 -7.44
N ALA A 19 -41.22 -10.68 -6.92
CA ALA A 19 -41.16 -9.24 -6.60
C ALA A 19 -40.44 -8.91 -5.29
N GLY A 20 -40.26 -9.89 -4.39
CA GLY A 20 -39.56 -9.69 -3.10
C GLY A 20 -38.05 -9.71 -3.20
N TRP A 21 -37.47 -10.31 -4.24
CA TRP A 21 -36.03 -10.41 -4.39
C TRP A 21 -35.36 -9.22 -5.09
N VAL A 22 -36.11 -8.45 -5.86
CA VAL A 22 -35.57 -7.28 -6.57
C VAL A 22 -35.42 -6.06 -5.66
N CYS A 23 -36.14 -6.00 -4.53
CA CYS A 23 -36.07 -4.86 -3.60
C CYS A 23 -35.07 -5.03 -2.43
N LEU A 24 -34.54 -6.22 -2.18
CA LEU A 24 -33.60 -6.44 -1.06
C LEU A 24 -32.13 -6.16 -1.42
N VAL A 25 -31.76 -6.33 -2.70
CA VAL A 25 -30.36 -6.11 -3.13
C VAL A 25 -29.93 -4.64 -3.04
N PRO A 26 -30.74 -3.63 -3.42
CA PRO A 26 -30.33 -2.23 -3.25
C PRO A 26 -30.27 -1.79 -1.77
N ALA A 27 -31.16 -2.28 -0.91
CA ALA A 27 -31.18 -1.86 0.50
C ALA A 27 -29.94 -2.33 1.29
N VAL A 28 -29.45 -3.54 1.01
CA VAL A 28 -28.22 -4.07 1.64
C VAL A 28 -26.99 -3.30 1.13
N ALA A 29 -26.91 -3.00 -0.17
CA ALA A 29 -25.80 -2.23 -0.74
C ALA A 29 -25.76 -0.79 -0.21
N TRP A 30 -26.91 -0.16 0.03
CA TRP A 30 -27.00 1.19 0.60
C TRP A 30 -26.60 1.21 2.09
N GLY A 31 -26.95 0.19 2.86
CA GLY A 31 -26.51 0.05 4.26
C GLY A 31 -24.99 -0.07 4.38
N PHE A 32 -24.38 -0.94 3.59
CA PHE A 32 -22.92 -1.14 3.59
C PHE A 32 -22.14 0.11 3.20
N GLN A 33 -22.61 0.87 2.22
CA GLN A 33 -21.94 2.10 1.79
C GLN A 33 -22.03 3.20 2.86
N SER A 34 -23.15 3.31 3.56
CA SER A 34 -23.34 4.22 4.69
C SER A 34 -22.35 3.91 5.81
N ASP A 35 -22.17 2.64 6.16
CA ASP A 35 -21.30 2.21 7.23
C ASP A 35 -19.81 2.46 6.90
N ALA A 36 -19.39 2.20 5.65
CA ALA A 36 -18.04 2.46 5.20
C ALA A 36 -17.67 3.96 5.25
N GLU A 37 -18.56 4.86 4.79
CA GLU A 37 -18.33 6.30 4.86
C GLU A 37 -18.25 6.79 6.33
N GLN A 38 -19.10 6.28 7.22
CA GLN A 38 -19.06 6.61 8.65
C GLN A 38 -17.74 6.17 9.30
N VAL A 39 -17.25 4.98 8.94
CA VAL A 39 -15.98 4.43 9.43
C VAL A 39 -14.80 5.26 8.94
N ILE A 40 -14.80 5.68 7.68
CA ILE A 40 -13.78 6.59 7.12
C ILE A 40 -13.77 7.92 7.88
N ASP A 41 -14.93 8.55 8.04
CA ASP A 41 -15.07 9.82 8.77
C ASP A 41 -14.56 9.70 10.21
N SER A 42 -14.88 8.61 10.88
CA SER A 42 -14.43 8.36 12.25
C SER A 42 -12.92 8.19 12.33
N ALA A 43 -12.32 7.47 11.38
CA ALA A 43 -10.86 7.29 11.31
C ALA A 43 -10.12 8.61 11.01
N VAL A 44 -10.63 9.40 10.08
CA VAL A 44 -10.06 10.72 9.77
C VAL A 44 -10.16 11.64 11.00
N LYS A 45 -11.32 11.74 11.64
CA LYS A 45 -11.51 12.52 12.87
C LYS A 45 -10.55 12.08 13.97
N PHE A 46 -10.38 10.78 14.16
CA PHE A 46 -9.42 10.25 15.13
C PHE A 46 -7.99 10.69 14.82
N LEU A 47 -7.54 10.53 13.57
CA LEU A 47 -6.19 10.95 13.19
C LEU A 47 -5.98 12.46 13.39
N LEU A 48 -6.94 13.29 12.98
CA LEU A 48 -6.85 14.74 13.17
C LEU A 48 -6.82 15.14 14.64
N ALA A 49 -7.60 14.48 15.49
CA ALA A 49 -7.59 14.72 16.95
C ALA A 49 -6.28 14.29 17.62
N LYS A 50 -5.49 13.39 17.00
CA LYS A 50 -4.17 12.93 17.47
C LYS A 50 -3.01 13.74 16.93
N GLN A 51 -3.25 14.72 16.04
CA GLN A 51 -2.21 15.62 15.58
C GLN A 51 -1.73 16.52 16.70
N ALA A 52 -0.43 16.54 16.99
CA ALA A 52 0.17 17.38 18.02
C ALA A 52 0.24 18.86 17.59
N ASP A 53 0.54 19.75 18.54
CA ASP A 53 0.63 21.20 18.32
C ASP A 53 1.71 21.57 17.29
N ASP A 54 2.78 20.78 17.21
CA ASP A 54 3.84 20.95 16.22
C ASP A 54 3.46 20.49 14.79
N GLY A 55 2.27 19.91 14.64
CA GLY A 55 1.72 19.43 13.38
C GLY A 55 2.05 17.96 13.06
N ALA A 56 2.81 17.26 13.90
CA ALA A 56 3.17 15.85 13.71
C ALA A 56 2.23 14.87 14.41
N TRP A 57 2.47 13.57 14.15
CA TRP A 57 1.92 12.46 14.91
C TRP A 57 3.06 11.67 15.54
N HIS A 58 3.08 11.59 16.85
CA HIS A 58 4.13 10.99 17.66
C HIS A 58 3.66 9.67 18.26
N SER A 59 4.42 8.58 18.02
CA SER A 59 4.15 7.31 18.68
C SER A 59 4.40 7.42 20.18
N GLU A 60 3.45 6.97 20.99
CA GLU A 60 3.65 6.82 22.43
C GLU A 60 4.40 5.52 22.78
N HIS A 61 4.45 4.56 21.83
CA HIS A 61 4.90 3.20 22.08
C HIS A 61 6.31 2.92 21.55
N TYR A 62 6.69 3.53 20.41
CA TYR A 62 7.90 3.15 19.67
C TYR A 62 8.89 4.30 19.54
N GLY A 63 10.07 4.13 20.14
CA GLY A 63 11.12 5.15 20.14
C GLY A 63 11.52 5.66 18.76
N ALA A 64 11.61 4.74 17.78
CA ALA A 64 11.94 5.08 16.38
C ALA A 64 10.86 5.91 15.67
N MET A 65 9.65 6.05 16.23
CA MET A 65 8.54 6.81 15.64
C MET A 65 8.08 7.94 16.56
N LYS A 66 8.77 8.10 17.68
CA LYS A 66 8.43 9.09 18.70
C LYS A 66 8.66 10.52 18.23
N GLN A 67 9.62 10.72 17.34
CA GLN A 67 9.97 12.05 16.83
C GLN A 67 9.06 12.52 15.68
N GLY A 68 8.24 11.66 15.13
CA GLY A 68 7.09 12.00 14.30
C GLY A 68 7.26 11.90 12.79
N ALA A 69 8.46 11.97 12.21
CA ALA A 69 8.62 12.04 10.75
C ALA A 69 8.01 10.83 10.03
N ALA A 70 8.24 9.61 10.53
CA ALA A 70 7.71 8.40 9.89
C ALA A 70 6.18 8.31 9.99
N ASN A 71 5.59 8.56 11.17
CA ASN A 71 4.15 8.54 11.34
C ASN A 71 3.46 9.65 10.54
N THR A 72 4.01 10.87 10.55
CA THR A 72 3.47 12.00 9.79
C THR A 72 3.48 11.69 8.28
N SER A 73 4.56 11.10 7.77
CA SER A 73 4.64 10.68 6.36
C SER A 73 3.59 9.62 6.02
N LEU A 74 3.40 8.60 6.87
CA LEU A 74 2.41 7.55 6.67
C LEU A 74 0.97 8.07 6.75
N ILE A 75 0.67 8.95 7.72
CA ILE A 75 -0.67 9.51 7.89
C ILE A 75 -1.01 10.46 6.74
N LEU A 76 -0.08 11.32 6.31
CA LEU A 76 -0.27 12.14 5.12
C LEU A 76 -0.47 11.28 3.86
N TYR A 77 0.28 10.18 3.75
CA TYR A 77 0.09 9.24 2.64
C TYR A 77 -1.31 8.64 2.66
N ALA A 78 -1.84 8.23 3.82
CA ALA A 78 -3.21 7.75 3.95
C ALA A 78 -4.24 8.84 3.60
N LEU A 79 -4.10 10.04 4.17
CA LEU A 79 -5.00 11.16 3.90
C LEU A 79 -4.98 11.57 2.41
N SER A 80 -3.85 11.39 1.71
CA SER A 80 -3.76 11.71 0.27
C SER A 80 -4.64 10.85 -0.65
N HIS A 81 -5.29 9.81 -0.11
CA HIS A 81 -6.27 8.98 -0.83
C HIS A 81 -7.71 9.49 -0.68
N LEU A 82 -7.93 10.51 0.16
CA LEU A 82 -9.24 11.16 0.29
C LEU A 82 -9.65 11.87 -1.00
N ARG A 83 -10.96 12.06 -1.18
CA ARG A 83 -11.51 12.83 -2.30
C ARG A 83 -11.10 14.30 -2.20
N PRO A 84 -11.07 15.06 -3.31
CA PRO A 84 -10.63 16.45 -3.32
C PRO A 84 -11.42 17.36 -2.37
N ASP A 85 -12.72 17.15 -2.22
CA ASP A 85 -13.59 17.89 -1.30
C ASP A 85 -13.27 17.57 0.17
N GLU A 86 -13.01 16.30 0.49
CA GLU A 86 -12.56 15.87 1.82
C GLU A 86 -11.18 16.45 2.17
N LEU A 87 -10.24 16.41 1.21
CA LEU A 87 -8.91 17.03 1.38
C LEU A 87 -9.00 18.53 1.66
N GLN A 88 -9.90 19.25 0.97
CA GLN A 88 -10.10 20.67 1.18
C GLN A 88 -10.59 20.97 2.62
N GLN A 89 -11.48 20.14 3.16
CA GLN A 89 -11.96 20.27 4.54
C GLN A 89 -10.86 20.10 5.58
N HIS A 90 -9.80 19.33 5.26
CA HIS A 90 -8.70 19.02 6.17
C HIS A 90 -7.38 19.73 5.79
N SER A 91 -7.45 20.72 4.93
CA SER A 91 -6.27 21.43 4.38
C SER A 91 -5.37 22.03 5.46
N GLU A 92 -5.93 22.57 6.55
CA GLU A 92 -5.15 23.15 7.64
C GLU A 92 -4.28 22.10 8.36
N ALA A 93 -4.84 20.94 8.68
CA ALA A 93 -4.09 19.86 9.31
C ALA A 93 -2.98 19.33 8.39
N ILE A 94 -3.26 19.19 7.09
CA ILE A 94 -2.28 18.79 6.07
C ILE A 94 -1.15 19.82 5.99
N GLN A 95 -1.46 21.12 6.02
CA GLN A 95 -0.45 22.18 5.98
C GLN A 95 0.43 22.20 7.23
N ARG A 96 -0.13 21.99 8.43
CA ARG A 96 0.65 21.85 9.67
C ARG A 96 1.61 20.66 9.59
N ALA A 97 1.14 19.51 9.10
CA ALA A 97 1.99 18.33 8.92
C ALA A 97 3.10 18.57 7.88
N ALA A 98 2.80 19.25 6.78
CA ALA A 98 3.82 19.65 5.79
C ALA A 98 4.84 20.59 6.41
N ALA A 99 4.42 21.59 7.20
CA ALA A 99 5.31 22.52 7.90
C ALA A 99 6.24 21.80 8.89
N PHE A 100 5.76 20.76 9.58
CA PHE A 100 6.59 19.93 10.46
C PHE A 100 7.66 19.17 9.66
N LEU A 101 7.33 18.59 8.50
CA LEU A 101 8.26 17.79 7.72
C LEU A 101 9.32 18.63 6.99
N GLN A 102 9.01 19.85 6.58
CA GLN A 102 9.92 20.69 5.76
C GLN A 102 11.30 20.90 6.37
N PRO A 103 11.47 21.25 7.66
CA PRO A 103 12.81 21.38 8.27
C PRO A 103 13.61 20.08 8.32
N GLY A 104 12.90 18.93 8.33
CA GLY A 104 13.48 17.59 8.33
C GLY A 104 14.05 17.16 6.99
N ILE A 105 13.72 17.84 5.88
CA ILE A 105 14.26 17.52 4.56
C ILE A 105 15.72 18.01 4.50
N LYS A 106 16.63 17.06 4.53
CA LYS A 106 18.08 17.34 4.51
C LYS A 106 18.53 17.81 3.11
N ARG A 107 19.74 18.40 3.03
CA ARG A 107 20.33 18.84 1.74
C ARG A 107 20.48 17.71 0.72
N ASN A 108 20.69 16.47 1.19
CA ASN A 108 20.77 15.31 0.32
C ASN A 108 19.38 14.74 -0.06
N GLY A 109 18.30 15.36 0.40
CA GLY A 109 16.92 14.96 0.09
C GLY A 109 16.31 13.95 1.07
N CYS A 110 17.07 13.40 2.02
CA CYS A 110 16.53 12.49 3.03
C CYS A 110 15.50 13.20 3.92
N VAL A 111 14.34 12.62 4.11
CA VAL A 111 13.38 13.05 5.13
C VAL A 111 13.79 12.43 6.47
N ALA A 112 14.16 13.30 7.41
CA ALA A 112 14.55 12.98 8.77
C ALA A 112 13.62 13.71 9.75
N ASN A 113 13.75 13.41 11.03
CA ASN A 113 13.13 14.23 12.06
C ASN A 113 13.77 15.62 12.12
N PRO A 114 13.07 16.66 12.59
CA PRO A 114 13.62 18.01 12.63
C PRO A 114 14.97 18.11 13.37
N GLU A 115 15.16 17.36 14.45
CA GLU A 115 16.42 17.29 15.21
C GLU A 115 17.51 16.46 14.51
N GLY A 116 17.19 15.76 13.43
CA GLY A 116 18.13 15.08 12.56
C GLY A 116 18.23 13.57 12.69
N SER A 117 17.52 12.94 13.63
CA SER A 117 17.43 11.47 13.68
C SER A 117 16.68 10.90 12.49
N LEU A 118 16.91 9.63 12.17
CA LEU A 118 16.35 8.95 11.01
C LEU A 118 15.32 7.89 11.44
N ASP A 119 14.07 8.09 11.03
CA ASP A 119 12.97 7.15 11.22
C ASP A 119 12.50 6.65 9.85
N TYR A 120 12.92 5.45 9.48
CA TYR A 120 12.55 4.86 8.17
C TYR A 120 12.75 5.82 6.99
N PRO A 121 13.96 6.37 6.79
CA PRO A 121 14.18 7.51 5.90
C PRO A 121 13.78 7.23 4.45
N ILE A 122 13.93 6.00 3.95
CA ILE A 122 13.52 5.64 2.59
C ILE A 122 11.99 5.68 2.46
N TYR A 123 11.27 5.07 3.40
CA TYR A 123 9.80 5.12 3.41
C TYR A 123 9.29 6.55 3.52
N SER A 124 9.81 7.32 4.50
CA SER A 124 9.38 8.68 4.74
C SER A 124 9.62 9.57 3.52
N THR A 125 10.80 9.46 2.87
CA THR A 125 11.12 10.22 1.67
C THR A 125 10.20 9.84 0.49
N ALA A 126 9.99 8.55 0.26
CA ALA A 126 9.12 8.07 -0.81
C ALA A 126 7.66 8.49 -0.61
N MET A 127 7.12 8.31 0.61
CA MET A 127 5.75 8.73 0.93
C MET A 127 5.56 10.24 0.77
N VAL A 128 6.48 11.06 1.28
CA VAL A 128 6.40 12.53 1.16
C VAL A 128 6.44 12.98 -0.30
N LEU A 129 7.27 12.35 -1.15
CA LEU A 129 7.29 12.61 -2.58
C LEU A 129 5.96 12.27 -3.24
N THR A 130 5.41 11.09 -2.95
CA THR A 130 4.12 10.63 -3.48
C THR A 130 2.99 11.58 -3.05
N VAL A 131 2.95 11.96 -1.78
CA VAL A 131 1.95 12.91 -1.25
C VAL A 131 2.09 14.27 -1.91
N HIS A 132 3.32 14.77 -2.05
CA HIS A 132 3.54 16.05 -2.72
C HIS A 132 3.02 16.05 -4.16
N LYS A 133 3.23 14.97 -4.91
CA LYS A 133 2.69 14.84 -6.28
C LYS A 133 1.16 14.78 -6.30
N ARG A 134 0.53 14.12 -5.32
CA ARG A 134 -0.93 13.95 -5.26
C ARG A 134 -1.69 15.19 -4.81
N ILE A 135 -1.22 15.85 -3.75
CA ILE A 135 -1.98 16.90 -3.06
C ILE A 135 -1.21 18.21 -2.84
N GLY A 136 0.09 18.27 -3.14
CA GLY A 136 0.92 19.46 -3.00
C GLY A 136 1.26 19.82 -1.57
N LEU A 137 2.48 19.51 -1.12
CA LEU A 137 2.98 19.87 0.21
C LEU A 137 3.81 21.19 0.21
N GLY A 138 3.76 21.98 -0.86
CA GLY A 138 4.53 23.22 -0.95
C GLY A 138 6.06 23.03 -1.04
N LEU A 139 6.53 21.82 -1.43
CA LEU A 139 7.96 21.56 -1.58
C LEU A 139 8.53 22.38 -2.76
N LYS A 140 9.76 22.88 -2.58
CA LYS A 140 10.49 23.58 -3.65
C LYS A 140 11.02 22.57 -4.68
N PRO A 141 11.13 22.94 -5.98
CA PRO A 141 11.68 22.04 -7.00
C PRO A 141 13.03 21.43 -6.63
N LEU A 142 13.95 22.20 -6.05
CA LEU A 142 15.25 21.70 -5.58
C LEU A 142 15.13 20.65 -4.45
N GLN A 143 14.12 20.76 -3.58
CA GLN A 143 13.87 19.74 -2.55
C GLN A 143 13.37 18.44 -3.19
N VAL A 144 12.44 18.52 -4.14
CA VAL A 144 11.93 17.36 -4.88
C VAL A 144 13.06 16.65 -5.63
N GLU A 145 13.89 17.42 -6.37
CA GLU A 145 15.07 16.84 -7.05
C GLU A 145 16.04 16.17 -6.07
N ALA A 146 16.32 16.79 -4.93
CA ALA A 146 17.19 16.21 -3.91
C ALA A 146 16.61 14.90 -3.34
N MET A 147 15.29 14.85 -3.08
CA MET A 147 14.60 13.65 -2.60
C MET A 147 14.66 12.53 -3.63
N ILE A 148 14.43 12.83 -4.91
CA ILE A 148 14.57 11.85 -6.00
C ILE A 148 16.00 11.32 -6.05
N LYS A 149 17.01 12.19 -6.03
CA LYS A 149 18.43 11.80 -6.01
C LYS A 149 18.74 10.91 -4.80
N TYR A 150 18.23 11.25 -3.62
CA TYR A 150 18.40 10.43 -2.42
C TYR A 150 17.84 9.01 -2.60
N LEU A 151 16.66 8.86 -3.19
CA LEU A 151 16.09 7.54 -3.47
C LEU A 151 16.92 6.79 -4.51
N LEU A 152 17.40 7.45 -5.57
CA LEU A 152 18.28 6.84 -6.56
C LEU A 152 19.60 6.38 -5.95
N ASP A 153 20.24 7.22 -5.13
CA ASP A 153 21.50 6.91 -4.44
C ASP A 153 21.33 5.79 -3.38
N SER A 154 20.08 5.55 -2.95
CA SER A 154 19.73 4.50 -2.00
C SER A 154 19.49 3.14 -2.64
N GLN A 155 19.38 3.05 -3.96
CA GLN A 155 19.17 1.77 -4.66
C GLN A 155 20.40 0.87 -4.49
N CYS A 156 20.18 -0.42 -4.34
CA CYS A 156 21.23 -1.43 -4.34
C CYS A 156 21.80 -1.58 -5.75
N THR A 157 22.92 -0.93 -6.03
CA THR A 157 23.57 -0.86 -7.34
C THR A 157 25.05 -1.19 -7.26
N ASN A 158 25.71 -1.40 -8.40
CA ASN A 158 27.15 -1.63 -8.48
C ASN A 158 27.95 -0.53 -7.79
N GLN A 159 27.50 0.73 -7.86
CA GLN A 159 28.15 1.86 -7.17
C GLN A 159 28.14 1.73 -5.66
N ARG A 160 27.17 1.00 -5.11
CA ARG A 160 27.04 0.67 -3.68
C ARG A 160 27.61 -0.71 -3.34
N GLY A 161 28.30 -1.40 -4.26
CA GLY A 161 28.87 -2.72 -4.07
C GLY A 161 27.90 -3.90 -4.27
N PHE A 162 26.77 -3.66 -4.89
CA PHE A 162 25.81 -4.69 -5.27
C PHE A 162 25.96 -4.97 -6.77
N ASP A 163 26.84 -5.91 -7.11
CA ASP A 163 27.08 -6.32 -8.51
C ASP A 163 25.92 -7.15 -9.07
N ASP A 164 26.02 -7.53 -10.35
CA ASP A 164 24.95 -8.24 -11.07
C ASP A 164 24.67 -9.65 -10.50
N GLN A 165 25.57 -10.21 -9.70
CA GLN A 165 25.37 -11.48 -9.01
C GLN A 165 24.75 -11.31 -7.63
N ASN A 166 24.70 -10.08 -7.11
CA ASN A 166 24.16 -9.81 -5.81
C ASN A 166 22.61 -9.90 -5.85
N PRO A 167 21.98 -10.70 -4.97
CA PRO A 167 20.52 -10.88 -4.98
C PRO A 167 19.75 -9.58 -4.71
N ASN A 168 20.35 -8.58 -4.08
CA ASN A 168 19.72 -7.31 -3.74
C ASN A 168 19.78 -6.27 -4.88
N GLN A 169 20.61 -6.50 -5.91
CA GLN A 169 20.86 -5.54 -6.97
C GLN A 169 19.54 -5.14 -7.68
N GLY A 170 19.23 -3.84 -7.66
CA GLY A 170 18.05 -3.24 -8.26
C GLY A 170 16.91 -2.90 -7.29
N GLY A 171 16.89 -3.48 -6.07
CA GLY A 171 15.90 -3.16 -5.05
C GLY A 171 16.36 -2.08 -4.08
N TRP A 172 15.54 -1.77 -3.07
CA TRP A 172 15.86 -0.85 -1.96
C TRP A 172 15.74 -1.56 -0.62
N ASP A 173 16.62 -1.19 0.31
CA ASP A 173 16.56 -1.62 1.71
C ASP A 173 15.88 -0.57 2.61
N ILE A 174 15.66 -0.89 3.89
CA ILE A 174 14.97 0.00 4.83
C ILE A 174 15.87 1.16 5.27
N LEU A 175 17.19 0.95 5.30
CA LEU A 175 18.11 1.80 6.06
C LEU A 175 18.72 2.94 5.23
N GLY A 176 18.82 2.76 3.91
CA GLY A 176 19.47 3.72 3.03
C GLY A 176 20.98 3.86 3.23
N PRO A 177 21.64 4.70 2.44
CA PRO A 177 23.07 4.89 2.50
C PRO A 177 23.51 5.56 3.81
N GLY A 178 24.54 5.02 4.42
CA GLY A 178 25.21 5.62 5.59
C GLY A 178 24.62 5.32 6.97
N SER A 179 23.46 4.64 7.05
CA SER A 179 22.77 4.41 8.32
C SER A 179 23.35 3.29 9.20
N THR A 180 24.22 2.42 8.68
CA THR A 180 24.70 1.22 9.42
C THR A 180 26.18 0.90 9.22
N GLY A 181 27.02 1.87 8.88
CA GLY A 181 28.44 1.59 8.63
C GLY A 181 28.68 0.58 7.50
N GLY A 182 27.85 0.61 6.45
CA GLY A 182 27.96 -0.24 5.27
C GLY A 182 27.20 -1.57 5.33
N LYS A 183 26.48 -1.86 6.42
CA LYS A 183 25.62 -3.04 6.49
C LYS A 183 24.26 -2.72 5.84
N THR A 184 23.78 -3.62 4.98
CA THR A 184 22.43 -3.59 4.43
C THR A 184 21.53 -4.55 5.19
N SER A 185 20.23 -4.21 5.28
CA SER A 185 19.20 -5.15 5.75
C SER A 185 18.74 -6.10 4.65
N GLY A 186 19.25 -5.96 3.43
CA GLY A 186 18.74 -6.62 2.23
C GLY A 186 17.61 -5.83 1.56
N ALA A 187 17.66 -5.79 0.23
CA ALA A 187 16.55 -5.21 -0.55
C ALA A 187 15.26 -5.96 -0.26
N ASN A 188 14.16 -5.23 -0.10
CA ASN A 188 12.88 -5.84 0.18
C ASN A 188 11.74 -5.23 -0.65
N VAL A 189 10.71 -6.02 -0.86
CA VAL A 189 9.63 -5.71 -1.80
C VAL A 189 8.82 -4.50 -1.34
N SER A 190 8.55 -4.37 -0.04
CA SER A 190 7.71 -3.29 0.48
C SER A 190 8.36 -1.91 0.32
N VAL A 191 9.64 -1.76 0.69
CA VAL A 191 10.37 -0.50 0.47
C VAL A 191 10.44 -0.18 -1.02
N THR A 192 10.78 -1.20 -1.83
CA THR A 192 10.86 -1.05 -3.29
C THR A 192 9.55 -0.56 -3.88
N PHE A 193 8.40 -1.07 -3.40
CA PHE A 193 7.08 -0.62 -3.84
C PHE A 193 6.88 0.89 -3.63
N TYR A 194 7.11 1.41 -2.42
CA TYR A 194 6.91 2.84 -2.14
C TYR A 194 7.88 3.73 -2.91
N VAL A 195 9.13 3.28 -3.09
CA VAL A 195 10.10 4.04 -3.90
C VAL A 195 9.71 4.05 -5.37
N VAL A 196 9.32 2.91 -5.93
CA VAL A 196 8.84 2.83 -7.34
C VAL A 196 7.61 3.71 -7.52
N GLU A 197 6.65 3.67 -6.61
CA GLU A 197 5.46 4.53 -6.66
C GLU A 197 5.85 6.01 -6.69
N ALA A 198 6.78 6.44 -5.84
CA ALA A 198 7.26 7.80 -5.80
C ALA A 198 7.99 8.20 -7.10
N LEU A 199 8.88 7.36 -7.61
CA LEU A 199 9.66 7.68 -8.81
C LEU A 199 8.80 7.70 -10.09
N VAL A 200 7.88 6.74 -10.25
CA VAL A 200 6.93 6.71 -11.40
C VAL A 200 6.07 7.97 -11.43
N ALA A 201 5.68 8.51 -10.28
CA ALA A 201 4.91 9.76 -10.21
C ALA A 201 5.63 10.98 -10.81
N TYR A 202 6.96 10.91 -10.95
CA TYR A 202 7.81 11.97 -11.55
C TYR A 202 8.45 11.56 -12.88
N GLN A 203 8.17 10.34 -13.36
CA GLN A 203 8.63 9.90 -14.67
C GLN A 203 7.96 10.74 -15.76
N ALA A 204 8.71 11.14 -16.77
CA ALA A 204 8.17 11.86 -17.92
C ALA A 204 7.32 10.87 -18.75
N THR A 205 6.04 11.18 -18.93
CA THR A 205 5.20 10.43 -19.87
C THR A 205 5.57 10.84 -21.30
N SER A 206 5.97 9.88 -22.13
CA SER A 206 6.36 10.08 -23.53
C SER A 206 5.25 10.69 -24.38
N ASP A 207 3.99 10.65 -23.96
CA ASP A 207 2.82 11.01 -24.76
C ASP A 207 2.05 12.23 -24.26
N GLY A 208 2.57 12.97 -23.27
CA GLY A 208 1.86 14.14 -22.72
C GLY A 208 0.52 13.82 -22.05
N VAL A 209 0.14 12.53 -21.97
CA VAL A 209 -1.07 12.07 -21.30
C VAL A 209 -0.72 11.71 -19.85
N GLU A 210 -1.02 12.62 -18.95
CA GLU A 210 -0.95 12.31 -17.52
C GLU A 210 -1.97 11.23 -17.19
N ALA A 211 -1.50 10.08 -16.74
CA ALA A 211 -2.37 9.03 -16.23
C ALA A 211 -3.13 9.56 -14.99
N GLY A 212 -4.36 10.04 -15.20
CA GLY A 212 -5.35 10.25 -14.14
C GLY A 212 -5.22 11.50 -13.26
N VAL A 213 -4.44 12.51 -13.64
CA VAL A 213 -4.42 13.79 -12.91
C VAL A 213 -5.28 14.82 -13.66
N ASP A 214 -6.39 15.22 -13.04
CA ASP A 214 -7.28 16.28 -13.52
C ASP A 214 -6.51 17.56 -13.81
N LYS A 215 -6.98 18.27 -14.86
CA LYS A 215 -6.51 19.56 -15.33
C LYS A 215 -6.14 20.50 -14.19
N GLU A 216 -4.94 21.07 -14.29
CA GLU A 216 -4.37 22.17 -13.51
C GLU A 216 -5.17 22.62 -12.28
N LYS A 217 -4.88 22.02 -11.13
CA LYS A 217 -5.31 22.60 -9.85
C LYS A 217 -4.52 23.90 -9.64
N PRO A 218 -5.16 25.04 -9.29
CA PRO A 218 -4.46 26.30 -9.06
C PRO A 218 -3.38 26.14 -7.99
N GLY A 219 -2.12 26.31 -8.35
CA GLY A 219 -0.97 26.23 -7.45
C GLY A 219 0.03 25.08 -7.68
N HIS A 220 -0.29 24.08 -8.49
CA HIS A 220 0.66 23.01 -8.86
C HIS A 220 1.48 23.44 -10.09
N LYS A 221 2.66 24.01 -9.89
CA LYS A 221 3.65 24.10 -10.96
C LYS A 221 4.14 22.68 -11.29
N LYS A 222 3.98 22.26 -12.54
CA LYS A 222 4.56 21.03 -13.07
C LYS A 222 6.07 21.05 -12.79
N ILE A 223 6.57 20.13 -11.96
CA ILE A 223 8.00 19.98 -11.74
C ILE A 223 8.50 19.08 -12.86
N GLU A 224 9.22 19.65 -13.80
CA GLU A 224 9.90 18.93 -14.86
C GLU A 224 11.32 18.59 -14.39
N LEU A 225 11.65 17.30 -14.40
CA LEU A 225 13.01 16.85 -14.11
C LEU A 225 13.94 17.22 -15.27
N SER A 226 15.22 17.48 -14.97
CA SER A 226 16.22 17.55 -16.04
C SER A 226 16.29 16.23 -16.79
N ASN A 227 16.62 16.26 -18.08
CA ASN A 227 16.75 15.05 -18.91
C ASN A 227 17.70 14.01 -18.28
N GLU A 228 18.81 14.48 -17.67
CA GLU A 228 19.75 13.60 -16.98
C GLU A 228 19.11 12.89 -15.78
N LEU A 229 18.33 13.62 -14.97
CA LEU A 229 17.67 13.04 -13.79
C LEU A 229 16.53 12.10 -14.20
N ALA A 230 15.76 12.45 -15.22
CA ALA A 230 14.72 11.61 -15.79
C ALA A 230 15.30 10.27 -16.29
N GLN A 231 16.41 10.30 -17.04
CA GLN A 231 17.10 9.10 -17.49
C GLN A 231 17.60 8.23 -16.34
N LYS A 232 18.11 8.83 -15.26
CA LYS A 232 18.51 8.09 -14.06
C LYS A 232 17.32 7.40 -13.39
N VAL A 233 16.16 8.05 -13.35
CA VAL A 233 14.91 7.45 -12.85
C VAL A 233 14.53 6.25 -13.71
N ASP A 234 14.54 6.36 -15.03
CA ASP A 234 14.21 5.25 -15.94
C ASP A 234 15.13 4.05 -15.74
N VAL A 235 16.44 4.28 -15.62
CA VAL A 235 17.43 3.21 -15.36
C VAL A 235 17.15 2.53 -14.01
N ALA A 236 16.84 3.29 -12.98
CA ALA A 236 16.55 2.76 -11.64
C ALA A 236 15.25 1.93 -11.64
N LEU A 237 14.21 2.40 -12.30
CA LEU A 237 12.94 1.69 -12.43
C LEU A 237 13.10 0.39 -13.23
N ALA A 238 13.86 0.40 -14.33
CA ALA A 238 14.18 -0.80 -15.08
C ALA A 238 14.97 -1.82 -14.24
N ALA A 239 15.87 -1.38 -13.38
CA ALA A 239 16.59 -2.25 -12.46
C ALA A 239 15.65 -2.87 -11.40
N ALA A 240 14.69 -2.09 -10.88
CA ALA A 240 13.68 -2.57 -9.94
C ALA A 240 12.76 -3.62 -10.57
N SER A 241 12.33 -3.41 -11.81
CA SER A 241 11.53 -4.38 -12.56
C SER A 241 12.27 -5.73 -12.66
N ARG A 242 13.52 -5.72 -13.13
CA ARG A 242 14.34 -6.94 -13.21
C ARG A 242 14.53 -7.62 -11.85
N TRP A 243 14.68 -6.84 -10.78
CA TRP A 243 14.81 -7.38 -9.44
C TRP A 243 13.53 -8.10 -8.99
N CYS A 244 12.36 -7.52 -9.19
CA CYS A 244 11.07 -8.13 -8.87
C CYS A 244 10.81 -9.39 -9.71
N GLN A 245 11.12 -9.36 -11.01
CA GLN A 245 11.02 -10.52 -11.88
C GLN A 245 11.87 -11.70 -11.38
N ARG A 246 13.13 -11.44 -10.97
CA ARG A 246 13.98 -12.47 -10.38
C ARG A 246 13.42 -13.09 -9.09
N ILE A 247 12.67 -12.32 -8.28
CA ILE A 247 12.04 -12.87 -7.07
C ILE A 247 10.91 -13.82 -7.46
N VAL A 248 10.01 -13.41 -8.35
CA VAL A 248 8.84 -14.22 -8.73
C VAL A 248 9.22 -15.45 -9.54
N GLU A 249 10.26 -15.36 -10.37
CA GLU A 249 10.81 -16.51 -11.13
C GLU A 249 11.36 -17.60 -10.20
N ARG A 250 11.99 -17.19 -9.08
CA ARG A 250 12.52 -18.12 -8.07
C ARG A 250 11.45 -18.64 -7.12
N SER A 251 10.24 -18.10 -7.17
CA SER A 251 9.11 -18.54 -6.38
C SER A 251 8.29 -19.58 -7.19
N PRO A 252 8.24 -20.86 -6.78
CA PRO A 252 7.59 -21.91 -7.55
C PRO A 252 6.10 -21.69 -7.76
N ASP A 253 5.44 -20.96 -6.86
CA ASP A 253 3.99 -20.72 -6.86
C ASP A 253 3.58 -19.34 -7.38
N GLY A 254 4.52 -18.49 -7.77
CA GLY A 254 4.24 -17.17 -8.35
C GLY A 254 4.06 -16.04 -7.35
N GLY A 255 4.02 -16.33 -6.04
CA GLY A 255 3.98 -15.28 -5.01
C GLY A 255 5.36 -14.68 -4.73
N PHE A 256 5.40 -13.62 -3.94
CA PHE A 256 6.63 -12.97 -3.51
C PHE A 256 6.98 -13.34 -2.07
N TYR A 257 8.24 -13.50 -1.78
CA TYR A 257 8.82 -13.45 -0.45
C TYR A 257 9.43 -12.06 -0.19
N PHE A 258 9.65 -11.70 1.08
CA PHE A 258 9.89 -10.32 1.46
C PHE A 258 11.23 -9.74 0.99
N THR A 259 12.32 -10.52 1.12
CA THR A 259 13.67 -10.06 0.75
C THR A 259 14.43 -11.11 -0.04
N SER A 260 15.16 -10.66 -1.04
CA SER A 260 16.06 -11.50 -1.85
C SER A 260 17.19 -12.17 -1.08
N GLU A 261 17.47 -11.73 0.16
CA GLU A 261 18.35 -12.43 1.10
C GLU A 261 17.67 -13.70 1.63
N HIS A 262 17.88 -14.82 0.95
CA HIS A 262 17.13 -16.06 1.20
C HIS A 262 17.20 -16.56 2.64
N LYS A 263 18.35 -16.38 3.32
CA LYS A 263 18.54 -16.82 4.70
C LYS A 263 18.05 -15.81 5.75
N SER A 264 17.58 -14.65 5.32
CA SER A 264 17.14 -13.58 6.22
C SER A 264 15.88 -13.98 7.00
N LEU A 265 15.89 -13.73 8.30
CA LEU A 265 14.71 -13.87 9.17
C LEU A 265 13.61 -12.86 8.83
N LEU A 266 13.89 -11.88 7.96
CA LEU A 266 12.86 -10.96 7.44
C LEU A 266 11.89 -11.66 6.49
N ASN A 267 12.22 -12.84 5.94
CA ASN A 267 11.29 -13.74 5.26
C ASN A 267 10.41 -14.47 6.29
N LYS A 268 9.40 -13.76 6.80
CA LYS A 268 8.61 -14.12 7.98
C LYS A 268 7.81 -15.42 7.84
N ALA A 269 7.41 -15.78 6.61
CA ALA A 269 6.72 -17.04 6.36
C ALA A 269 7.63 -18.27 6.46
N GLY A 270 8.94 -18.06 6.61
CA GLY A 270 9.92 -19.15 6.74
C GLY A 270 10.35 -19.72 5.39
N TRP A 271 10.68 -21.01 5.37
CA TRP A 271 11.30 -21.67 4.23
C TRP A 271 10.64 -23.01 3.89
N ARG A 272 10.73 -23.39 2.61
CA ARG A 272 10.30 -24.71 2.13
C ARG A 272 11.28 -25.82 2.57
N ASP A 273 12.55 -25.48 2.66
CA ASP A 273 13.65 -26.40 2.94
C ASP A 273 14.42 -26.04 4.22
N LYS A 274 15.12 -27.04 4.77
CA LYS A 274 15.93 -26.88 6.00
C LYS A 274 17.20 -26.04 5.78
N THR A 275 17.64 -25.90 4.53
CA THR A 275 18.86 -25.15 4.17
C THR A 275 18.59 -23.65 4.02
N ARG A 276 17.31 -23.25 4.09
CA ARG A 276 16.84 -21.86 3.96
C ARG A 276 17.22 -21.23 2.60
N THR A 277 17.14 -22.02 1.54
CA THR A 277 17.42 -21.56 0.17
C THR A 277 16.17 -21.20 -0.61
N ALA A 278 14.99 -21.69 -0.18
CA ALA A 278 13.71 -21.44 -0.80
C ALA A 278 12.72 -20.80 0.19
N PRO A 279 12.69 -19.46 0.33
CA PRO A 279 11.73 -18.78 1.18
C PRO A 279 10.29 -19.03 0.71
N LEU A 280 9.34 -19.00 1.65
CA LEU A 280 7.91 -19.05 1.34
C LEU A 280 7.39 -17.67 0.94
N ALA A 281 6.59 -17.64 -0.11
CA ALA A 281 5.80 -16.46 -0.47
C ALA A 281 4.65 -16.25 0.52
N TYR A 282 4.27 -14.99 0.76
CA TYR A 282 3.13 -14.66 1.59
C TYR A 282 2.44 -13.35 1.15
N GLY A 283 1.25 -13.08 1.67
CA GLY A 283 0.33 -12.07 1.13
C GLY A 283 0.92 -10.67 0.98
N THR A 284 1.52 -10.09 2.04
CA THR A 284 2.01 -8.69 1.98
C THR A 284 3.06 -8.46 0.89
N PRO A 285 4.17 -9.21 0.80
CA PRO A 285 5.12 -9.00 -0.27
C PRO A 285 4.59 -9.38 -1.64
N THR A 286 3.60 -10.29 -1.73
CA THR A 286 2.98 -10.61 -3.02
C THR A 286 2.16 -9.43 -3.55
N CYS A 287 1.38 -8.76 -2.69
CA CYS A 287 0.67 -7.54 -3.08
C CYS A 287 1.63 -6.40 -3.47
N ASP A 288 2.68 -6.17 -2.68
CA ASP A 288 3.65 -5.11 -2.95
C ASP A 288 4.45 -5.40 -4.24
N GLY A 289 4.89 -6.64 -4.43
CA GLY A 289 5.61 -7.07 -5.64
C GLY A 289 4.76 -6.96 -6.89
N LEU A 290 3.51 -7.40 -6.83
CA LEU A 290 2.53 -7.18 -7.90
C LEU A 290 2.38 -5.68 -8.18
N GLY A 291 2.27 -4.85 -7.15
CA GLY A 291 2.20 -3.39 -7.29
C GLY A 291 3.41 -2.78 -8.00
N VAL A 292 4.62 -3.28 -7.75
CA VAL A 292 5.83 -2.88 -8.50
C VAL A 292 5.73 -3.30 -9.96
N LEU A 293 5.39 -4.55 -10.24
CA LEU A 293 5.27 -5.06 -11.59
C LEU A 293 4.26 -4.26 -12.40
N LEU A 294 3.08 -3.98 -11.84
CA LEU A 294 2.01 -3.21 -12.50
C LEU A 294 2.41 -1.77 -12.83
N LYS A 295 3.19 -1.12 -11.96
CA LYS A 295 3.67 0.23 -12.22
C LYS A 295 4.77 0.28 -13.28
N LEU A 296 5.47 -0.83 -13.51
CA LEU A 296 6.63 -0.92 -14.39
C LEU A 296 6.39 -1.83 -15.61
N ALA A 297 5.21 -2.46 -15.72
CA ALA A 297 4.87 -3.31 -16.85
C ALA A 297 4.82 -2.49 -18.14
N THR A 298 5.59 -2.92 -19.12
CA THR A 298 5.54 -2.40 -20.50
C THR A 298 4.53 -3.15 -21.36
N GLU A 299 4.17 -4.39 -20.94
CA GLU A 299 3.21 -5.25 -21.65
C GLU A 299 2.17 -5.80 -20.67
N PRO A 300 0.87 -5.85 -21.04
CA PRO A 300 -0.21 -6.34 -20.17
C PRO A 300 -0.10 -7.83 -19.82
N ASP A 301 0.58 -8.63 -20.66
CA ASP A 301 0.66 -10.10 -20.57
C ASP A 301 1.93 -10.59 -19.87
N ASP A 302 2.50 -9.80 -18.97
CA ASP A 302 3.65 -10.25 -18.18
C ASP A 302 3.28 -11.48 -17.33
N ASN A 303 3.95 -12.60 -17.60
CA ASN A 303 3.76 -13.86 -16.88
C ASN A 303 3.95 -13.70 -15.37
N ALA A 304 4.83 -12.80 -14.92
CA ALA A 304 5.05 -12.52 -13.52
C ALA A 304 3.82 -11.84 -12.85
N VAL A 305 3.15 -10.94 -13.57
CA VAL A 305 1.89 -10.31 -13.14
C VAL A 305 0.80 -11.36 -12.98
N SER A 306 0.53 -12.14 -14.05
CA SER A 306 -0.52 -13.17 -14.04
C SER A 306 -0.31 -14.19 -12.91
N ARG A 307 0.91 -14.69 -12.74
CA ARG A 307 1.22 -15.65 -11.65
C ARG A 307 1.02 -15.06 -10.25
N SER A 308 1.28 -13.78 -10.07
CA SER A 308 1.09 -13.11 -8.79
C SER A 308 -0.38 -12.83 -8.49
N VAL A 309 -1.16 -12.49 -9.51
CA VAL A 309 -2.63 -12.38 -9.42
C VAL A 309 -3.23 -13.74 -9.06
N ASP A 310 -2.89 -14.80 -9.79
CA ASP A 310 -3.35 -16.17 -9.51
C ASP A 310 -3.01 -16.60 -8.09
N TRP A 311 -1.80 -16.23 -7.61
CA TRP A 311 -1.40 -16.56 -6.25
C TRP A 311 -2.32 -15.94 -5.19
N LEU A 312 -2.67 -14.66 -5.36
CA LEU A 312 -3.56 -13.92 -4.46
C LEU A 312 -5.01 -14.39 -4.59
N GLU A 313 -5.53 -14.57 -5.81
CA GLU A 313 -6.91 -15.00 -6.07
C GLU A 313 -7.22 -16.40 -5.52
N ASN A 314 -6.21 -17.28 -5.47
CA ASN A 314 -6.34 -18.60 -4.86
C ASN A 314 -6.21 -18.59 -3.33
N ARG A 315 -6.01 -17.41 -2.71
CA ARG A 315 -5.84 -17.22 -1.26
C ARG A 315 -6.59 -15.97 -0.78
N PRO A 316 -7.92 -15.93 -0.92
CA PRO A 316 -8.73 -14.72 -0.71
C PRO A 316 -8.98 -14.38 0.77
N ASP A 317 -8.16 -14.90 1.68
CA ASP A 317 -8.31 -14.66 3.11
C ASP A 317 -8.01 -13.19 3.46
N VAL A 318 -8.91 -12.55 4.20
CA VAL A 318 -8.77 -11.18 4.70
C VAL A 318 -8.61 -11.11 6.22
N ASP A 319 -8.81 -12.23 6.93
CA ASP A 319 -8.67 -12.30 8.38
C ASP A 319 -7.22 -12.43 8.82
N VAL A 320 -6.46 -13.21 8.05
CA VAL A 320 -5.04 -13.45 8.27
C VAL A 320 -4.25 -13.36 6.97
N VAL A 321 -3.01 -12.99 7.07
CA VAL A 321 -2.12 -12.91 5.90
C VAL A 321 -1.83 -14.33 5.38
N PRO A 322 -2.18 -14.67 4.14
CA PRO A 322 -1.97 -16.00 3.58
C PRO A 322 -0.50 -16.30 3.28
N GLY A 323 -0.17 -17.59 3.16
CA GLY A 323 1.15 -18.09 2.73
C GLY A 323 2.06 -18.56 3.86
N PHE A 324 1.66 -18.39 5.12
CA PHE A 324 2.37 -18.96 6.26
C PHE A 324 2.08 -20.46 6.40
N LYS A 325 3.05 -21.22 6.91
CA LYS A 325 2.85 -22.62 7.26
C LYS A 325 1.92 -22.68 8.47
N SER A 326 0.82 -23.30 8.35
CA SER A 326 -0.26 -23.52 9.32
C SER A 326 -0.34 -22.53 10.51
N SER A 327 -1.52 -22.31 11.03
CA SER A 327 -1.83 -21.47 12.20
C SER A 327 -1.10 -21.84 13.51
N ALA A 328 -0.37 -22.94 13.53
CA ALA A 328 0.48 -23.38 14.62
C ALA A 328 1.87 -22.70 14.64
N ASP A 329 2.16 -21.74 13.77
CA ASP A 329 3.28 -20.84 14.00
C ASP A 329 2.96 -20.01 15.25
N ASP A 330 3.39 -20.54 16.40
CA ASP A 330 3.27 -19.97 17.75
C ASP A 330 3.72 -18.51 17.87
N ILE A 331 4.18 -17.95 16.79
CA ILE A 331 4.76 -16.61 16.72
C ILE A 331 3.73 -15.56 16.28
N GLY A 332 2.57 -15.93 15.73
CA GLY A 332 1.49 -15.00 15.35
C GLY A 332 1.85 -14.01 14.22
N TRP A 333 2.76 -14.38 13.32
CA TRP A 333 3.09 -13.55 12.16
C TRP A 333 1.90 -13.28 11.22
N PRO A 334 1.03 -14.28 10.91
CA PRO A 334 -0.09 -14.05 10.00
C PRO A 334 -1.05 -12.96 10.46
N SER A 335 -1.33 -12.89 11.76
CA SER A 335 -2.21 -11.86 12.33
C SER A 335 -1.52 -10.51 12.54
N SER A 336 -0.19 -10.50 12.70
CA SER A 336 0.58 -9.30 13.06
C SER A 336 0.78 -8.28 11.92
N LEU A 337 0.44 -8.65 10.69
CA LEU A 337 0.56 -7.83 9.48
C LEU A 337 -0.81 -7.50 8.87
N LYS A 338 -1.89 -7.61 9.64
CA LYS A 338 -3.27 -7.54 9.15
C LYS A 338 -3.58 -6.25 8.41
N PHE A 339 -3.40 -5.10 9.04
CA PHE A 339 -3.76 -3.81 8.42
C PHE A 339 -2.84 -3.46 7.25
N TYR A 340 -1.55 -3.78 7.34
CA TYR A 340 -0.64 -3.62 6.20
C TYR A 340 -1.07 -4.49 5.02
N TYR A 341 -1.46 -5.74 5.28
CA TYR A 341 -1.94 -6.66 4.24
C TYR A 341 -3.23 -6.15 3.59
N LEU A 342 -4.22 -5.72 4.38
CA LEU A 342 -5.47 -5.18 3.85
C LEU A 342 -5.22 -3.95 2.96
N ALA A 343 -4.33 -3.04 3.39
CA ALA A 343 -3.92 -1.89 2.58
C ALA A 343 -3.21 -2.29 1.29
N ALA A 344 -2.34 -3.31 1.33
CA ALA A 344 -1.65 -3.79 0.16
C ALA A 344 -2.57 -4.57 -0.80
N LEU A 345 -3.44 -5.43 -0.27
CA LEU A 345 -4.40 -6.21 -1.05
C LEU A 345 -5.41 -5.30 -1.76
N SER A 346 -5.95 -4.30 -1.07
CA SER A 346 -6.93 -3.38 -1.64
C SER A 346 -6.42 -2.63 -2.88
N ARG A 347 -5.11 -2.34 -2.95
CA ARG A 347 -4.47 -1.73 -4.12
C ARG A 347 -4.40 -2.66 -5.33
N SER A 348 -4.39 -3.97 -5.11
CA SER A 348 -4.21 -4.99 -6.16
C SER A 348 -5.52 -5.43 -6.81
N LEU A 349 -6.67 -5.07 -6.22
CA LEU A 349 -7.99 -5.60 -6.61
C LEU A 349 -8.44 -5.21 -8.02
N SER A 350 -7.85 -4.18 -8.62
CA SER A 350 -8.15 -3.79 -10.01
C SER A 350 -7.68 -4.84 -11.04
N GLN A 351 -6.81 -5.75 -10.63
CA GLN A 351 -6.24 -6.80 -11.49
C GLN A 351 -6.95 -8.15 -11.36
N PHE A 352 -7.86 -8.26 -10.39
CA PHE A 352 -8.58 -9.49 -10.12
C PHE A 352 -9.79 -9.65 -11.02
N GLU A 353 -10.23 -10.87 -11.19
CA GLU A 353 -11.53 -11.16 -11.78
C GLU A 353 -12.62 -10.36 -11.05
N GLN A 354 -13.56 -9.78 -11.81
CA GLN A 354 -14.47 -8.74 -11.31
C GLN A 354 -15.31 -9.19 -10.10
N GLU A 355 -15.81 -10.44 -10.11
CA GLU A 355 -16.61 -10.95 -8.99
C GLU A 355 -15.77 -11.21 -7.75
N LYS A 356 -14.56 -11.75 -7.92
CA LYS A 356 -13.61 -11.94 -6.83
C LYS A 356 -13.19 -10.60 -6.24
N ALA A 357 -12.84 -9.63 -7.08
CA ALA A 357 -12.50 -8.29 -6.64
C ALA A 357 -13.61 -7.65 -5.81
N ARG A 358 -14.86 -7.81 -6.24
CA ARG A 358 -16.03 -7.31 -5.50
C ARG A 358 -16.17 -8.00 -4.15
N SER A 359 -16.15 -9.34 -4.13
CA SER A 359 -16.27 -10.12 -2.89
C SER A 359 -15.17 -9.77 -1.89
N ILE A 360 -13.92 -9.61 -2.34
CA ILE A 360 -12.81 -9.23 -1.45
C ILE A 360 -12.96 -7.79 -0.95
N ARG A 361 -13.42 -6.83 -1.78
CA ARG A 361 -13.72 -5.46 -1.32
C ARG A 361 -14.77 -5.45 -0.21
N GLU A 362 -15.85 -6.20 -0.40
CA GLU A 362 -16.92 -6.34 0.58
C GLU A 362 -16.38 -6.94 1.88
N ALA A 363 -15.57 -8.00 1.79
CA ALA A 363 -14.97 -8.65 2.96
C ALA A 363 -13.99 -7.71 3.71
N ILE A 364 -13.12 -6.98 2.99
CA ILE A 364 -12.21 -5.97 3.59
C ILE A 364 -13.03 -4.88 4.30
N THR A 365 -14.06 -4.36 3.64
CA THR A 365 -14.92 -3.31 4.20
C THR A 365 -15.62 -3.79 5.46
N GLN A 366 -16.26 -4.96 5.41
CA GLN A 366 -16.92 -5.54 6.58
C GLN A 366 -15.96 -5.73 7.74
N GLN A 367 -14.79 -6.31 7.49
CA GLN A 367 -13.79 -6.54 8.52
C GLN A 367 -13.29 -5.24 9.17
N LEU A 368 -13.12 -4.17 8.38
CA LEU A 368 -12.70 -2.88 8.89
C LEU A 368 -13.80 -2.19 9.68
N VAL A 369 -15.06 -2.31 9.25
CA VAL A 369 -16.23 -1.81 10.00
C VAL A 369 -16.33 -2.50 11.37
N GLU A 370 -16.24 -3.84 11.39
CA GLU A 370 -16.34 -4.63 12.62
C GLU A 370 -15.17 -4.42 13.58
N ALA A 371 -13.95 -4.19 13.04
CA ALA A 371 -12.74 -4.03 13.84
C ALA A 371 -12.48 -2.59 14.32
N GLN A 372 -13.27 -1.61 13.87
CA GLN A 372 -13.05 -0.23 14.28
C GLN A 372 -13.41 -0.03 15.76
N LEU A 373 -12.50 0.56 16.50
CA LEU A 373 -12.72 0.93 17.90
C LEU A 373 -13.71 2.10 18.01
N VAL A 374 -14.36 2.24 19.14
CA VAL A 374 -15.29 3.35 19.45
C VAL A 374 -14.64 4.74 19.24
N SER A 375 -13.31 4.81 19.38
CA SER A 375 -12.53 6.03 19.13
C SER A 375 -12.41 6.39 17.64
N GLY A 376 -12.79 5.52 16.71
CA GLY A 376 -12.55 5.65 15.27
C GLY A 376 -11.22 5.04 14.80
N ALA A 377 -10.37 4.58 15.72
CA ALA A 377 -9.09 3.98 15.38
C ALA A 377 -9.20 2.48 15.06
N TRP A 378 -8.14 1.96 14.44
CA TRP A 378 -7.85 0.52 14.40
C TRP A 378 -6.61 0.20 15.22
N LYS A 379 -6.53 -1.03 15.69
CA LYS A 379 -5.42 -1.55 16.47
C LYS A 379 -5.32 -3.06 16.32
N ASN A 380 -4.08 -3.55 16.19
CA ASN A 380 -3.77 -4.99 16.26
C ASN A 380 -3.35 -5.36 17.69
N ASP A 381 -3.64 -6.56 18.12
CA ASP A 381 -3.18 -7.05 19.42
C ASP A 381 -1.69 -7.40 19.42
N SER A 382 -1.13 -7.74 18.25
CA SER A 382 0.27 -8.09 18.10
C SER A 382 1.18 -6.86 17.98
N SER A 383 2.21 -6.80 18.83
CA SER A 383 3.26 -5.76 18.79
C SER A 383 4.37 -6.03 17.75
N ARG A 384 4.39 -7.21 17.10
CA ARG A 384 5.49 -7.66 16.23
C ARG A 384 5.78 -6.73 15.05
N MET A 385 4.72 -6.24 14.41
CA MET A 385 4.82 -5.33 13.26
C MET A 385 4.35 -3.91 13.60
N ARG A 386 4.24 -3.63 14.90
CA ARG A 386 3.85 -2.31 15.45
C ARG A 386 2.41 -1.87 15.13
N GLU A 387 1.61 -2.74 14.56
CA GLU A 387 0.19 -2.45 14.30
C GLU A 387 -0.65 -2.36 15.59
N ASN A 388 -0.06 -2.67 16.76
CA ASN A 388 -0.65 -2.36 18.07
C ASN A 388 -0.55 -0.86 18.42
N ASP A 389 0.14 -0.05 17.62
CA ASP A 389 0.08 1.40 17.67
C ASP A 389 -1.04 1.90 16.74
N VAL A 390 -2.00 2.63 17.31
CA VAL A 390 -3.14 3.19 16.55
C VAL A 390 -2.70 4.17 15.46
N LEU A 391 -1.54 4.81 15.59
CA LEU A 391 -0.97 5.70 14.58
C LEU A 391 -0.29 4.96 13.43
N ILE A 392 -0.22 3.62 13.51
CA ILE A 392 0.22 2.75 12.41
C ILE A 392 -0.97 2.00 11.82
N ALA A 393 -1.77 1.35 12.65
CA ALA A 393 -2.90 0.56 12.18
C ALA A 393 -4.00 1.44 11.52
N THR A 394 -4.28 2.63 12.10
CA THR A 394 -5.36 3.47 11.57
C THR A 394 -5.08 4.02 10.17
N PRO A 395 -3.91 4.60 9.84
CA PRO A 395 -3.66 5.02 8.47
C PRO A 395 -3.64 3.84 7.47
N LEU A 396 -3.19 2.65 7.87
CA LEU A 396 -3.22 1.46 7.02
C LEU A 396 -4.67 0.99 6.79
N GLY A 397 -5.50 0.92 7.82
CA GLY A 397 -6.93 0.62 7.70
C GLY A 397 -7.66 1.64 6.84
N LEU A 398 -7.33 2.93 6.98
CA LEU A 398 -7.89 4.01 6.17
C LEU A 398 -7.53 3.85 4.68
N ILE A 399 -6.27 3.53 4.34
CA ILE A 399 -5.87 3.23 2.96
C ILE A 399 -6.70 2.06 2.41
N ALA A 400 -6.85 0.99 3.19
CA ALA A 400 -7.56 -0.20 2.75
C ALA A 400 -9.03 0.10 2.42
N ILE A 401 -9.75 0.79 3.31
CA ILE A 401 -11.16 1.09 3.10
C ILE A 401 -11.39 2.13 1.99
N LEU A 402 -10.51 3.13 1.86
CA LEU A 402 -10.57 4.11 0.79
C LEU A 402 -10.39 3.48 -0.60
N ASN A 403 -9.48 2.49 -0.73
CA ASN A 403 -9.30 1.75 -1.98
C ASN A 403 -10.48 0.80 -2.29
N CYS A 404 -11.27 0.45 -1.29
CA CYS A 404 -12.49 -0.35 -1.45
C CYS A 404 -13.73 0.47 -1.78
N ARG A 405 -13.68 1.80 -1.72
CA ARG A 405 -14.79 2.67 -2.13
C ARG A 405 -15.21 2.35 -3.57
N PRO A 406 -16.51 2.29 -3.87
CA PRO A 406 -16.97 2.26 -5.25
C PRO A 406 -16.46 3.51 -5.96
N ASN A 407 -15.90 3.34 -7.17
CA ASN A 407 -15.57 4.50 -8.00
C ASN A 407 -16.85 5.31 -8.22
N SER A 408 -16.92 6.51 -7.67
CA SER A 408 -17.91 7.49 -8.09
C SER A 408 -17.62 7.81 -9.56
N LYS A 409 -18.50 7.32 -10.45
CA LYS A 409 -18.47 7.65 -11.87
C LYS A 409 -18.74 9.13 -12.08
#